data_6d86b961ff3127a680220874e6957edf
#
_entry.id   6d86b961ff3127a680220874e6957edf
#
_cell.length_a   1.000
_cell.length_b   1.000
_cell.length_c   1.000
_cell.angle_alpha   90.00
_cell.angle_beta   90.00
_cell.angle_gamma   90.00
#
_symmetry.space_group_name_H-M   'P 1'
#
loop_
_entity.id
_entity.type
_entity.pdbx_description
1 polymer ?
#
loop_
_entity_poly.entity_id
_entity_poly.type
_entity_poly.pdbx_seq_one_letter_code
_entity_poly.pdbx_strand_id
1 'polypeptide(L)'
;MQLIIIYEKRILMIRDMKMTDAEANRLINATSLGYDISIEITKKQMVKLLADVNHHFFFVAEENGLVAGYVHAELYEALYSEPMLNVLALAVDQKHQKKGLGKQLMQKIEFVASELGLIGVRLNSGETRLGAHKFYESIGYTSDKFQKRFLKIIS
;
A
#
# COMPACT_ATOMS: atom_id res chain seq x y z
N MET A 1 8.74 44.24 15.53
CA MET A 1 9.02 43.29 14.45
C MET A 1 8.13 42.06 14.69
N GLN A 2 7.13 41.90 13.87
CA GLN A 2 6.24 40.74 13.98
C GLN A 2 6.92 39.57 13.29
N LEU A 3 7.22 38.49 14.04
CA LEU A 3 7.73 37.23 13.49
C LEU A 3 6.51 36.51 12.87
N ILE A 4 6.40 36.55 11.55
CA ILE A 4 5.41 35.76 10.84
C ILE A 4 6.00 34.34 10.74
N ILE A 5 5.58 33.44 11.63
CA ILE A 5 5.86 32.02 11.50
C ILE A 5 4.84 31.50 10.48
N ILE A 6 5.28 31.36 9.24
CA ILE A 6 4.49 30.67 8.21
C ILE A 6 4.63 29.17 8.51
N TYR A 7 3.62 28.60 9.16
CA TYR A 7 3.48 27.14 9.17
C TYR A 7 3.15 26.75 7.74
N GLU A 8 4.10 26.13 7.06
CA GLU A 8 3.80 25.49 5.77
C GLU A 8 2.66 24.49 6.02
N LYS A 9 1.50 24.79 5.42
CA LYS A 9 0.34 23.92 5.53
C LYS A 9 0.67 22.62 4.84
N ARG A 10 0.79 21.53 5.60
CA ARG A 10 0.96 20.20 5.06
C ARG A 10 -0.24 19.87 4.17
N ILE A 11 0.01 19.64 2.88
CA ILE A 11 -1.01 19.22 1.91
C ILE A 11 -0.80 17.73 1.67
N LEU A 12 -1.74 16.94 2.16
CA LEU A 12 -1.77 15.48 1.98
C LEU A 12 -3.00 15.10 1.16
N MET A 13 -2.81 14.26 0.15
CA MET A 13 -3.86 13.73 -0.69
C MET A 13 -3.67 12.24 -0.92
N ILE A 14 -4.76 11.47 -0.73
CA ILE A 14 -4.84 10.07 -1.18
C ILE A 14 -5.56 10.08 -2.52
N ARG A 15 -4.92 9.56 -3.54
CA ARG A 15 -5.45 9.56 -4.92
C ARG A 15 -5.15 8.27 -5.65
N ASP A 16 -5.80 8.06 -6.77
CA ASP A 16 -5.49 6.94 -7.66
C ASP A 16 -4.04 7.02 -8.15
N MET A 17 -3.42 5.85 -8.27
CA MET A 17 -2.08 5.71 -8.86
C MET A 17 -2.15 5.94 -10.36
N LYS A 18 -1.14 6.60 -10.90
CA LYS A 18 -0.98 6.88 -12.33
C LYS A 18 0.33 6.30 -12.85
N MET A 19 0.43 6.11 -14.16
CA MET A 19 1.68 5.65 -14.79
C MET A 19 2.87 6.58 -14.51
N THR A 20 2.62 7.87 -14.33
CA THR A 20 3.64 8.86 -13.96
C THR A 20 4.23 8.64 -12.56
N ASP A 21 3.60 7.81 -11.73
CA ASP A 21 4.09 7.47 -10.39
C ASP A 21 5.10 6.31 -10.40
N ALA A 22 5.38 5.72 -11.55
CA ALA A 22 6.19 4.48 -11.65
C ALA A 22 7.57 4.61 -11.01
N GLU A 23 8.29 5.70 -11.25
CA GLU A 23 9.64 5.89 -10.71
C GLU A 23 9.62 6.04 -9.19
N ALA A 24 8.68 6.81 -8.65
CA ALA A 24 8.52 6.98 -7.21
C ALA A 24 8.15 5.66 -6.54
N ASN A 25 7.22 4.90 -7.12
CA ASN A 25 6.81 3.60 -6.58
C ASN A 25 7.95 2.58 -6.61
N ARG A 26 8.74 2.54 -7.69
CA ARG A 26 9.92 1.68 -7.79
C ARG A 26 10.93 1.99 -6.69
N LEU A 27 11.21 3.27 -6.48
CA LEU A 27 12.16 3.71 -5.45
C LEU A 27 11.67 3.36 -4.03
N ILE A 28 10.39 3.59 -3.76
CA ILE A 28 9.78 3.24 -2.46
C ILE A 28 9.83 1.73 -2.23
N ASN A 29 9.57 0.90 -3.23
CA ASN A 29 9.71 -0.55 -3.12
C ASN A 29 11.13 -0.97 -2.77
N ALA A 30 12.13 -0.39 -3.42
CA ALA A 30 13.53 -0.70 -3.15
C ALA A 30 13.95 -0.29 -1.74
N THR A 31 13.61 0.91 -1.31
CA THR A 31 14.08 1.48 -0.04
C THR A 31 13.25 1.03 1.17
N SER A 32 11.95 0.82 1.02
CA SER A 32 11.04 0.53 2.13
C SER A 32 10.62 -0.94 2.24
N LEU A 33 10.56 -1.66 1.12
CA LEU A 33 10.18 -3.08 1.09
C LEU A 33 11.33 -4.02 0.71
N GLY A 34 12.45 -3.50 0.23
CA GLY A 34 13.61 -4.30 -0.17
C GLY A 34 13.45 -4.99 -1.53
N TYR A 35 12.51 -4.57 -2.37
CA TYR A 35 12.31 -5.10 -3.71
C TYR A 35 12.93 -4.16 -4.75
N ASP A 36 14.16 -4.44 -5.14
CA ASP A 36 14.88 -3.65 -6.15
C ASP A 36 14.71 -4.28 -7.54
N ILE A 37 13.69 -3.86 -8.26
CA ILE A 37 13.40 -4.27 -9.64
C ILE A 37 13.56 -3.10 -10.60
N SER A 38 13.75 -3.40 -11.90
CA SER A 38 13.94 -2.36 -12.91
C SER A 38 12.67 -1.53 -13.14
N ILE A 39 12.85 -0.30 -13.62
CA ILE A 39 11.74 0.56 -13.99
C ILE A 39 10.91 -0.02 -15.14
N GLU A 40 11.55 -0.78 -16.04
CA GLU A 40 10.88 -1.44 -17.16
C GLU A 40 9.88 -2.49 -16.66
N ILE A 41 10.29 -3.32 -15.68
CA ILE A 41 9.41 -4.32 -15.06
C ILE A 41 8.28 -3.62 -14.31
N THR A 42 8.60 -2.58 -13.54
CA THR A 42 7.59 -1.78 -12.82
C THR A 42 6.53 -1.23 -13.77
N LYS A 43 6.94 -0.58 -14.84
CA LYS A 43 6.01 -0.01 -15.84
C LYS A 43 5.18 -1.09 -16.53
N LYS A 44 5.80 -2.21 -16.90
CA LYS A 44 5.11 -3.33 -17.54
C LYS A 44 3.98 -3.87 -16.64
N GLN A 45 4.27 -4.07 -15.35
CA GLN A 45 3.28 -4.51 -14.39
C GLN A 45 2.19 -3.46 -14.15
N MET A 46 2.56 -2.19 -14.04
CA MET A 46 1.59 -1.12 -13.85
C MET A 46 0.60 -1.02 -15.02
N VAL A 47 1.06 -1.08 -16.27
CA VAL A 47 0.18 -1.09 -17.46
C VAL A 47 -0.86 -2.20 -17.36
N LYS A 48 -0.40 -3.41 -17.02
CA LYS A 48 -1.28 -4.59 -16.90
C LYS A 48 -2.25 -4.46 -15.75
N LEU A 49 -1.76 -4.15 -14.56
CA LEU A 49 -2.54 -4.24 -13.32
C LEU A 49 -3.48 -3.03 -13.13
N LEU A 50 -3.05 -1.83 -13.53
CA LEU A 50 -3.91 -0.64 -13.48
C LEU A 50 -5.08 -0.73 -14.45
N ALA A 51 -4.96 -1.51 -15.53
CA ALA A 51 -6.05 -1.74 -16.47
C ALA A 51 -7.13 -2.67 -15.93
N ASP A 52 -6.80 -3.53 -14.95
CA ASP A 52 -7.73 -4.48 -14.34
C ASP A 52 -8.41 -3.87 -13.10
N VAL A 53 -9.24 -2.89 -13.32
CA VAL A 53 -9.86 -2.06 -12.29
C VAL A 53 -10.86 -2.80 -11.40
N ASN A 54 -11.32 -3.98 -11.82
CA ASN A 54 -12.24 -4.80 -11.03
C ASN A 54 -11.53 -5.78 -10.09
N HIS A 55 -10.23 -5.96 -10.27
CA HIS A 55 -9.45 -6.92 -9.48
C HIS A 55 -8.34 -6.26 -8.66
N HIS A 56 -7.70 -5.21 -9.20
CA HIS A 56 -6.58 -4.52 -8.57
C HIS A 56 -6.93 -3.09 -8.20
N PHE A 57 -6.54 -2.69 -7.01
CA PHE A 57 -6.80 -1.36 -6.43
C PHE A 57 -5.49 -0.74 -5.98
N PHE A 58 -5.18 0.46 -6.51
CA PHE A 58 -3.93 1.14 -6.25
C PHE A 58 -4.19 2.59 -5.84
N PHE A 59 -3.63 3.00 -4.72
CA PHE A 59 -3.68 4.40 -4.29
C PHE A 59 -2.31 4.87 -3.87
N VAL A 60 -2.04 6.15 -4.08
CA VAL A 60 -0.83 6.82 -3.60
C VAL A 60 -1.18 7.89 -2.57
N ALA A 61 -0.28 8.08 -1.63
CA ALA A 61 -0.28 9.23 -0.74
C ALA A 61 0.67 10.27 -1.31
N GLU A 62 0.13 11.43 -1.66
CA GLU A 62 0.90 12.56 -2.15
C GLU A 62 0.99 13.60 -1.05
N GLU A 63 2.20 13.95 -0.64
CA GLU A 63 2.47 14.97 0.35
C GLU A 63 3.23 16.12 -0.30
N ASN A 64 2.64 17.32 -0.28
CA ASN A 64 3.21 18.53 -0.90
C ASN A 64 3.65 18.32 -2.35
N GLY A 65 2.85 17.61 -3.14
CA GLY A 65 3.11 17.33 -4.55
C GLY A 65 4.05 16.15 -4.83
N LEU A 66 4.56 15.47 -3.79
CA LEU A 66 5.46 14.32 -3.93
C LEU A 66 4.77 13.03 -3.50
N VAL A 67 4.96 11.96 -4.25
CA VAL A 67 4.49 10.62 -3.85
C VAL A 67 5.32 10.15 -2.66
N ALA A 68 4.65 9.99 -1.52
CA ALA A 68 5.26 9.63 -0.24
C ALA A 68 4.98 8.19 0.17
N GLY A 69 4.05 7.52 -0.49
CA GLY A 69 3.69 6.13 -0.21
C GLY A 69 2.63 5.62 -1.15
N TYR A 70 2.40 4.29 -1.14
CA TYR A 70 1.32 3.68 -1.91
C TYR A 70 0.78 2.44 -1.23
N VAL A 71 -0.40 2.03 -1.64
CA VAL A 71 -1.02 0.76 -1.30
C VAL A 71 -1.50 0.06 -2.56
N HIS A 72 -1.32 -1.25 -2.61
CA HIS A 72 -1.85 -2.12 -3.65
C HIS A 72 -2.64 -3.24 -2.98
N ALA A 73 -3.89 -3.39 -3.34
CA ALA A 73 -4.73 -4.49 -2.92
C ALA A 73 -5.34 -5.19 -4.14
N GLU A 74 -5.68 -6.47 -3.96
CA GLU A 74 -6.37 -7.27 -4.96
C GLU A 74 -7.65 -7.87 -4.38
N LEU A 75 -8.60 -8.17 -5.25
CA LEU A 75 -9.77 -8.95 -4.87
C LEU A 75 -9.32 -10.39 -4.56
N TYR A 76 -9.63 -10.85 -3.34
CA TYR A 76 -9.29 -12.18 -2.86
C TYR A 76 -10.55 -13.03 -2.74
N GLU A 77 -10.59 -14.10 -3.52
CA GLU A 77 -11.71 -15.03 -3.57
C GLU A 77 -11.23 -16.47 -3.42
N ALA A 78 -11.95 -17.26 -2.65
CA ALA A 78 -11.69 -18.66 -2.43
C ALA A 78 -13.02 -19.40 -2.18
N LEU A 79 -13.05 -20.70 -2.41
CA LEU A 79 -14.27 -21.49 -2.19
C LEU A 79 -14.67 -21.60 -0.71
N TYR A 80 -13.74 -21.31 0.20
CA TYR A 80 -13.93 -21.46 1.65
C TYR A 80 -14.12 -20.14 2.40
N SER A 81 -14.21 -19.04 1.69
CA SER A 81 -14.32 -17.70 2.29
C SER A 81 -15.15 -16.78 1.42
N GLU A 82 -15.89 -15.88 2.03
CA GLU A 82 -16.48 -14.77 1.30
C GLU A 82 -15.39 -13.82 0.80
N PRO A 83 -15.65 -13.06 -0.28
CA PRO A 83 -14.66 -12.17 -0.88
C PRO A 83 -14.14 -11.10 0.10
N MET A 84 -12.85 -10.82 0.02
CA MET A 84 -12.15 -9.77 0.75
C MET A 84 -11.23 -9.00 -0.19
N LEU A 85 -10.64 -7.91 0.27
CA LEU A 85 -9.44 -7.35 -0.34
C LEU A 85 -8.19 -7.89 0.36
N ASN A 86 -7.20 -8.27 -0.44
CA ASN A 86 -5.88 -8.69 0.05
C ASN A 86 -4.86 -7.62 -0.27
N VAL A 87 -4.24 -7.04 0.75
CA VAL A 87 -3.19 -6.05 0.56
C VAL A 87 -1.89 -6.76 0.19
N LEU A 88 -1.42 -6.50 -1.03
CA LEU A 88 -0.17 -7.04 -1.57
C LEU A 88 1.04 -6.19 -1.17
N ALA A 89 0.86 -4.88 -1.06
CA ALA A 89 1.91 -3.96 -0.68
C ALA A 89 1.32 -2.74 0.01
N LEU A 90 1.97 -2.34 1.08
CA LEU A 90 1.81 -1.03 1.72
C LEU A 90 3.21 -0.52 2.01
N ALA A 91 3.58 0.59 1.41
CA ALA A 91 4.91 1.16 1.56
C ALA A 91 4.84 2.68 1.70
N VAL A 92 5.58 3.20 2.66
CA VAL A 92 5.74 4.65 2.89
C VAL A 92 7.22 4.98 2.83
N ASP A 93 7.58 6.02 2.10
CA ASP A 93 8.94 6.53 2.04
C ASP A 93 9.44 6.81 3.46
N GLN A 94 10.66 6.38 3.77
CA GLN A 94 11.26 6.51 5.10
C GLN A 94 11.25 7.95 5.63
N LYS A 95 11.41 8.95 4.75
CA LYS A 95 11.36 10.37 5.11
C LYS A 95 9.97 10.85 5.52
N HIS A 96 8.93 10.10 5.16
CA HIS A 96 7.53 10.44 5.39
C HIS A 96 6.84 9.50 6.38
N GLN A 97 7.57 8.57 7.00
CA GLN A 97 7.01 7.64 8.00
C GLN A 97 6.61 8.36 9.28
N LYS A 98 5.75 7.71 10.08
CA LYS A 98 5.22 8.21 11.37
C LYS A 98 4.39 9.49 11.26
N LYS A 99 3.82 9.76 10.09
CA LYS A 99 2.91 10.89 9.82
C LYS A 99 1.46 10.46 9.57
N GLY A 100 1.14 9.18 9.75
CA GLY A 100 -0.19 8.65 9.54
C GLY A 100 -0.52 8.30 8.08
N LEU A 101 0.43 8.30 7.16
CA LEU A 101 0.19 8.00 5.74
C LEU A 101 -0.24 6.56 5.52
N GLY A 102 0.44 5.61 6.17
CA GLY A 102 0.08 4.19 6.10
C GLY A 102 -1.35 3.94 6.58
N LYS A 103 -1.73 4.56 7.67
CA LYS A 103 -3.10 4.49 8.20
C LYS A 103 -4.12 5.02 7.19
N GLN A 104 -3.85 6.15 6.57
CA GLN A 104 -4.77 6.74 5.60
C GLN A 104 -4.88 5.91 4.31
N LEU A 105 -3.78 5.33 3.85
CA LEU A 105 -3.79 4.40 2.72
C LEU A 105 -4.62 3.15 3.03
N MET A 106 -4.45 2.57 4.22
CA MET A 106 -5.25 1.42 4.65
C MET A 106 -6.73 1.78 4.81
N GLN A 107 -7.05 2.95 5.36
CA GLN A 107 -8.44 3.42 5.44
C GLN A 107 -9.08 3.57 4.07
N LYS A 108 -8.32 3.98 3.05
CA LYS A 108 -8.82 4.03 1.66
C LYS A 108 -9.16 2.64 1.14
N ILE A 109 -8.34 1.63 1.40
CA ILE A 109 -8.63 0.23 1.03
C ILE A 109 -9.86 -0.30 1.78
N GLU A 110 -9.98 -0.02 3.07
CA GLU A 110 -11.14 -0.41 3.87
C GLU A 110 -12.43 0.23 3.35
N PHE A 111 -12.37 1.49 2.94
CA PHE A 111 -13.47 2.19 2.31
C PHE A 111 -13.88 1.51 0.99
N VAL A 112 -12.92 1.17 0.13
CA VAL A 112 -13.19 0.44 -1.13
C VAL A 112 -13.84 -0.91 -0.84
N ALA A 113 -13.34 -1.66 0.12
CA ALA A 113 -13.93 -2.94 0.52
C ALA A 113 -15.39 -2.78 0.96
N SER A 114 -15.68 -1.76 1.75
CA SER A 114 -17.05 -1.43 2.19
C SER A 114 -17.96 -1.09 1.02
N GLU A 115 -17.49 -0.24 0.09
CA GLU A 115 -18.27 0.15 -1.10
C GLU A 115 -18.57 -1.04 -2.02
N LEU A 116 -17.67 -2.02 -2.08
CA LEU A 116 -17.86 -3.25 -2.85
C LEU A 116 -18.68 -4.32 -2.12
N GLY A 117 -19.10 -4.06 -0.87
CA GLY A 117 -19.85 -5.03 -0.06
C GLY A 117 -19.02 -6.23 0.39
N LEU A 118 -17.71 -6.08 0.47
CA LEU A 118 -16.80 -7.15 0.91
C LEU A 118 -16.77 -7.23 2.44
N ILE A 119 -16.47 -8.43 2.97
CA ILE A 119 -16.51 -8.66 4.43
C ILE A 119 -15.30 -8.12 5.17
N GLY A 120 -14.21 -7.80 4.48
CA GLY A 120 -13.02 -7.33 5.17
C GLY A 120 -11.81 -7.12 4.27
N VAL A 121 -10.73 -6.80 4.92
CA VAL A 121 -9.40 -6.63 4.33
C VAL A 121 -8.44 -7.56 5.06
N ARG A 122 -7.62 -8.28 4.31
CA ARG A 122 -6.59 -9.16 4.83
C ARG A 122 -5.22 -8.81 4.27
N LEU A 123 -4.18 -9.25 4.94
CA LEU A 123 -2.81 -9.15 4.46
C LEU A 123 -1.93 -10.21 5.12
N ASN A 124 -0.78 -10.46 4.52
CA ASN A 124 0.31 -11.19 5.14
C ASN A 124 1.48 -10.23 5.36
N SER A 125 2.13 -10.35 6.52
CA SER A 125 3.34 -9.60 6.84
C SER A 125 4.44 -10.58 7.25
N GLY A 126 5.67 -10.34 6.79
CA GLY A 126 6.81 -11.19 7.12
C GLY A 126 6.99 -11.34 8.63
N GLU A 127 7.34 -12.53 9.08
CA GLU A 127 7.44 -12.88 10.51
C GLU A 127 8.36 -11.96 11.31
N THR A 128 9.42 -11.48 10.69
CA THR A 128 10.43 -10.62 11.33
C THR A 128 10.10 -9.13 11.31
N ARG A 129 9.03 -8.72 10.62
CA ARG A 129 8.63 -7.32 10.48
C ARG A 129 7.81 -6.83 11.67
N LEU A 130 8.43 -6.80 12.85
CA LEU A 130 7.73 -6.51 14.11
C LEU A 130 7.12 -5.10 14.16
N GLY A 131 7.77 -4.12 13.56
CA GLY A 131 7.22 -2.75 13.46
C GLY A 131 5.95 -2.68 12.62
N ALA A 132 5.90 -3.43 11.51
CA ALA A 132 4.71 -3.54 10.69
C ALA A 132 3.57 -4.23 11.44
N HIS A 133 3.87 -5.30 12.20
CA HIS A 133 2.87 -5.98 13.03
C HIS A 133 2.21 -5.04 14.04
N LYS A 134 3.01 -4.25 14.77
CA LYS A 134 2.50 -3.24 15.69
C LYS A 134 1.63 -2.21 15.01
N PHE A 135 2.04 -1.78 13.82
CA PHE A 135 1.27 -0.83 13.01
C PHE A 135 -0.11 -1.40 12.68
N TYR A 136 -0.19 -2.62 12.12
CA TYR A 136 -1.46 -3.23 11.75
C TYR A 136 -2.36 -3.46 12.96
N GLU A 137 -1.81 -3.93 14.08
CA GLU A 137 -2.55 -4.08 15.33
C GLU A 137 -3.11 -2.73 15.82
N SER A 138 -2.33 -1.65 15.71
CA SER A 138 -2.75 -0.31 16.14
C SER A 138 -3.93 0.26 15.35
N ILE A 139 -4.13 -0.20 14.12
CA ILE A 139 -5.25 0.21 13.26
C ILE A 139 -6.38 -0.82 13.20
N GLY A 140 -6.37 -1.82 14.08
CA GLY A 140 -7.48 -2.75 14.30
C GLY A 140 -7.37 -4.10 13.61
N TYR A 141 -6.23 -4.43 13.00
CA TYR A 141 -6.01 -5.77 12.44
C TYR A 141 -5.58 -6.76 13.51
N THR A 142 -6.05 -7.98 13.41
CA THR A 142 -5.68 -9.07 14.33
C THR A 142 -4.90 -10.14 13.59
N SER A 143 -3.88 -10.68 14.23
CA SER A 143 -3.10 -11.82 13.72
C SER A 143 -3.58 -13.09 14.39
N ASP A 144 -4.06 -14.04 13.59
CA ASP A 144 -4.62 -15.30 14.08
C ASP A 144 -3.72 -16.51 13.83
N LYS A 145 -2.71 -16.41 12.98
CA LYS A 145 -1.80 -17.52 12.66
C LYS A 145 -0.52 -17.08 11.97
N PHE A 146 0.49 -17.96 12.05
CA PHE A 146 1.71 -17.87 11.27
C PHE A 146 1.62 -18.81 10.06
N GLN A 147 2.20 -18.39 8.93
CA GLN A 147 2.24 -19.18 7.70
C GLN A 147 3.66 -19.20 7.13
N LYS A 148 4.07 -20.36 6.58
CA LYS A 148 5.31 -20.47 5.82
C LYS A 148 5.03 -20.25 4.35
N ARG A 149 5.90 -19.46 3.70
CA ARG A 149 5.89 -19.29 2.25
C ARG A 149 6.65 -20.43 1.60
N PHE A 150 6.04 -21.06 0.60
CA PHE A 150 6.70 -22.04 -0.27
C PHE A 150 6.78 -21.47 -1.67
N LEU A 151 7.94 -21.64 -2.31
CA LEU A 151 8.19 -21.12 -3.65
C LEU A 151 8.92 -22.18 -4.48
N LYS A 152 8.46 -22.42 -5.71
CA LYS A 152 9.18 -23.19 -6.72
C LYS A 152 9.20 -22.39 -8.01
N ILE A 153 10.40 -22.05 -8.47
CA ILE A 153 10.55 -21.38 -9.76
C ILE A 153 10.38 -22.39 -10.87
N ILE A 154 9.55 -22.05 -11.84
CA ILE A 154 9.32 -22.84 -13.07
C ILE A 154 10.01 -22.08 -14.21
N SER A 155 11.06 -22.67 -14.70
CA SER A 155 11.86 -22.09 -15.80
C SER A 155 11.42 -22.65 -17.15
#